data_4d5e942100c24fef62c8a1e235333a9e
#
_entry.id   4d5e942100c24fef62c8a1e235333a9e
#
_cell.length_a   1.000
_cell.length_b   1.000
_cell.length_c   1.000
_cell.angle_alpha   90.00
_cell.angle_beta   90.00
_cell.angle_gamma   90.00
#
_symmetry.space_group_name_H-M   'P 1'
#
loop_
_entity.id
_entity.type
_entity.pdbx_description
1 polymer ?
#
loop_
_entity_poly.entity_id
_entity_poly.type
_entity_poly.pdbx_seq_one_letter_code
_entity_poly.pdbx_strand_id
1 'polypeptide(L)'
;MKEYGETIFDICYLLIAIVIGIYLLAKGKNKQGKLMGIATLVLGLGDSFHLVPRMLDYFVDADFTAPLGIGKLITSITMTMFYIFMYYIYKENYKVEDNKIIKISIWLLAVIRIALCLLPQNKWFTNDGSVTIGIIRNIPFVIMGAIIIYLYFINRRKDKTFKNMWIYILLSFLFYIPVVVGASSIPMLGMFMLPKTICYILIIVLFKKKKTNELAD
;
A
#
# COMPACT_ATOMS: atom_id res chain seq x y z
N MET A 1 -17.41 8.76 19.02
CA MET A 1 -17.20 9.72 17.90
C MET A 1 -15.97 9.40 17.08
N LYS A 2 -14.84 8.99 17.67
CA LYS A 2 -13.62 8.61 16.96
C LYS A 2 -13.87 7.42 16.02
N GLU A 3 -14.52 6.38 16.50
CA GLU A 3 -14.84 5.13 15.77
C GLU A 3 -15.69 5.38 14.52
N TYR A 4 -16.74 6.21 14.64
CA TYR A 4 -17.57 6.60 13.50
C TYR A 4 -16.77 7.38 12.43
N GLY A 5 -15.90 8.32 12.85
CA GLY A 5 -15.09 9.10 11.93
C GLY A 5 -14.10 8.21 11.18
N GLU A 6 -13.45 7.28 11.88
CA GLU A 6 -12.52 6.32 11.30
C GLU A 6 -13.23 5.37 10.32
N THR A 7 -14.40 4.84 10.71
CA THR A 7 -15.22 3.96 9.85
C THR A 7 -15.65 4.66 8.56
N ILE A 8 -16.15 5.90 8.65
CA ILE A 8 -16.55 6.68 7.47
C ILE A 8 -15.34 6.90 6.54
N PHE A 9 -14.18 7.25 7.10
CA PHE A 9 -12.97 7.45 6.34
C PHE A 9 -12.54 6.16 5.62
N ASP A 10 -12.53 5.02 6.32
CA ASP A 10 -12.14 3.72 5.77
C ASP A 10 -13.10 3.27 4.65
N ILE A 11 -14.42 3.45 4.83
CA ILE A 11 -15.41 3.18 3.78
C ILE A 11 -15.15 4.05 2.55
N CYS A 12 -14.97 5.36 2.74
CA CYS A 12 -14.68 6.28 1.63
C CYS A 12 -13.40 5.88 0.89
N TYR A 13 -12.34 5.52 1.62
CA TYR A 13 -11.09 5.05 1.04
C TYR A 13 -11.28 3.80 0.18
N LEU A 14 -11.94 2.77 0.72
CA LEU A 14 -12.19 1.52 0.01
C LEU A 14 -13.03 1.76 -1.25
N LEU A 15 -14.08 2.57 -1.17
CA LEU A 15 -14.90 2.93 -2.33
C LEU A 15 -14.09 3.66 -3.39
N ILE A 16 -13.28 4.64 -3.02
CA ILE A 16 -12.40 5.38 -3.94
C ILE A 16 -11.45 4.41 -4.64
N ALA A 17 -10.79 3.51 -3.89
CA ALA A 17 -9.84 2.55 -4.44
C ALA A 17 -10.51 1.59 -5.42
N ILE A 18 -11.67 1.01 -5.05
CA ILE A 18 -12.39 0.06 -5.91
C ILE A 18 -12.91 0.75 -7.17
N VAL A 19 -13.59 1.90 -7.04
CA VAL A 19 -14.18 2.62 -8.18
C VAL A 19 -13.10 3.09 -9.15
N ILE A 20 -12.03 3.70 -8.65
CA ILE A 20 -10.93 4.16 -9.52
C ILE A 20 -10.20 2.95 -10.12
N GLY A 21 -9.97 1.88 -9.37
CA GLY A 21 -9.33 0.68 -9.87
C GLY A 21 -10.10 0.04 -11.03
N ILE A 22 -11.43 -0.10 -10.91
CA ILE A 22 -12.32 -0.60 -11.99
C ILE A 22 -12.28 0.36 -13.18
N TYR A 23 -12.38 1.68 -12.94
CA TYR A 23 -12.30 2.68 -13.99
C TYR A 23 -10.99 2.58 -14.79
N LEU A 24 -9.85 2.46 -14.08
CA LEU A 24 -8.54 2.34 -14.71
C LEU A 24 -8.41 1.04 -15.52
N LEU A 25 -8.97 -0.07 -15.08
CA LEU A 25 -9.00 -1.32 -15.85
C LEU A 25 -9.89 -1.21 -17.08
N ALA A 26 -11.09 -0.66 -16.93
CA ALA A 26 -12.06 -0.53 -18.03
C ALA A 26 -11.56 0.40 -19.13
N LYS A 27 -10.89 1.51 -18.76
CA LYS A 27 -10.36 2.51 -19.70
C LYS A 27 -8.89 2.30 -20.07
N GLY A 28 -8.19 1.40 -19.36
CA GLY A 28 -6.75 1.12 -19.54
C GLY A 28 -6.48 0.25 -20.77
N LYS A 29 -6.47 0.83 -21.97
CA LYS A 29 -6.15 0.11 -23.21
C LYS A 29 -4.65 -0.29 -23.27
N ASN A 30 -3.77 0.51 -22.69
CA ASN A 30 -2.33 0.27 -22.66
C ASN A 30 -1.92 -0.51 -21.41
N LYS A 31 -0.70 -1.07 -21.42
CA LYS A 31 -0.13 -1.86 -20.31
C LYS A 31 -0.02 -1.03 -19.02
N GLN A 32 0.37 0.24 -19.11
CA GLN A 32 0.47 1.13 -17.95
C GLN A 32 -0.88 1.32 -17.27
N GLY A 33 -1.94 1.61 -18.02
CA GLY A 33 -3.29 1.77 -17.49
C GLY A 33 -3.80 0.52 -16.77
N LYS A 34 -3.56 -0.66 -17.36
CA LYS A 34 -3.89 -1.95 -16.72
C LYS A 34 -3.12 -2.16 -15.43
N LEU A 35 -1.81 -1.88 -15.42
CA LEU A 35 -0.98 -1.99 -14.21
C LEU A 35 -1.46 -1.05 -13.09
N MET A 36 -1.79 0.20 -13.42
CA MET A 36 -2.35 1.15 -12.45
C MET A 36 -3.69 0.67 -11.88
N GLY A 37 -4.56 0.11 -12.72
CA GLY A 37 -5.84 -0.46 -12.29
C GLY A 37 -5.67 -1.66 -11.38
N ILE A 38 -4.83 -2.63 -11.75
CA ILE A 38 -4.53 -3.80 -10.93
C ILE A 38 -3.91 -3.39 -9.59
N ALA A 39 -2.91 -2.49 -9.63
CA ALA A 39 -2.26 -1.99 -8.41
C ALA A 39 -3.29 -1.36 -7.44
N THR A 40 -4.19 -0.54 -7.97
CA THR A 40 -5.24 0.12 -7.18
C THR A 40 -6.22 -0.88 -6.56
N LEU A 41 -6.64 -1.90 -7.32
CA LEU A 41 -7.53 -2.94 -6.81
C LEU A 41 -6.83 -3.84 -5.78
N VAL A 42 -5.58 -4.23 -6.03
CA VAL A 42 -4.78 -5.01 -5.07
C VAL A 42 -4.61 -4.27 -3.76
N LEU A 43 -4.41 -2.95 -3.81
CA LEU A 43 -4.34 -2.10 -2.63
C LEU A 43 -5.69 -2.07 -1.89
N GLY A 44 -6.77 -1.66 -2.56
CA GLY A 44 -8.07 -1.49 -1.91
C GLY A 44 -8.68 -2.80 -1.43
N LEU A 45 -8.67 -3.86 -2.26
CA LEU A 45 -9.17 -5.18 -1.86
C LEU A 45 -8.30 -5.80 -0.77
N GLY A 46 -6.97 -5.65 -0.84
CA GLY A 46 -6.06 -6.13 0.19
C GLY A 46 -6.30 -5.48 1.54
N ASP A 47 -6.47 -4.16 1.55
CA ASP A 47 -6.73 -3.41 2.79
C ASP A 47 -8.13 -3.73 3.36
N SER A 48 -9.12 -4.08 2.52
CA SER A 48 -10.46 -4.44 2.99
C SER A 48 -10.46 -5.63 3.95
N PHE A 49 -9.55 -6.60 3.77
CA PHE A 49 -9.42 -7.74 4.68
C PHE A 49 -9.03 -7.37 6.11
N HIS A 50 -8.40 -6.21 6.29
CA HIS A 50 -8.08 -5.70 7.63
C HIS A 50 -9.07 -4.63 8.10
N LEU A 51 -9.47 -3.71 7.20
CA LEU A 51 -10.31 -2.59 7.57
C LEU A 51 -11.76 -3.02 7.86
N VAL A 52 -12.32 -3.98 7.10
CA VAL A 52 -13.69 -4.45 7.35
C VAL A 52 -13.83 -5.13 8.72
N PRO A 53 -12.98 -6.11 9.12
CA PRO A 53 -13.01 -6.65 10.47
C PRO A 53 -12.82 -5.58 11.55
N ARG A 54 -11.95 -4.59 11.31
CA ARG A 54 -11.72 -3.49 12.26
C ARG A 54 -12.97 -2.61 12.44
N MET A 55 -13.67 -2.29 11.35
CA MET A 55 -14.92 -1.55 11.44
C MET A 55 -16.00 -2.35 12.17
N LEU A 56 -16.10 -3.66 11.91
CA LEU A 56 -17.06 -4.53 12.59
C LEU A 56 -16.76 -4.67 14.09
N ASP A 57 -15.49 -4.75 14.48
CA ASP A 57 -15.03 -4.82 15.86
C ASP A 57 -15.49 -3.60 16.71
N TYR A 58 -15.75 -2.45 16.08
CA TYR A 58 -16.27 -1.27 16.77
C TYR A 58 -17.76 -1.36 17.09
N PHE A 59 -18.55 -2.14 16.36
CA PHE A 59 -20.03 -2.07 16.42
C PHE A 59 -20.69 -3.41 16.69
N VAL A 60 -19.96 -4.51 16.61
CA VAL A 60 -20.50 -5.86 16.77
C VAL A 60 -19.78 -6.52 17.95
N ASP A 61 -20.55 -7.03 18.91
CA ASP A 61 -20.02 -7.77 20.06
C ASP A 61 -19.67 -9.22 19.65
N ALA A 62 -18.54 -9.37 19.00
CA ALA A 62 -17.99 -10.64 18.55
C ALA A 62 -16.45 -10.60 18.58
N ASP A 63 -15.81 -11.78 18.60
CA ASP A 63 -14.34 -11.87 18.58
C ASP A 63 -13.78 -11.71 17.14
N PHE A 64 -13.18 -10.56 16.88
CA PHE A 64 -12.49 -10.25 15.63
C PHE A 64 -10.97 -10.46 15.68
N THR A 65 -10.42 -11.08 16.73
CA THR A 65 -8.97 -11.27 16.91
C THR A 65 -8.32 -11.98 15.72
N ALA A 66 -8.85 -13.14 15.30
CA ALA A 66 -8.34 -13.89 14.17
C ALA A 66 -8.59 -13.18 12.82
N PRO A 67 -9.79 -12.64 12.51
CA PRO A 67 -10.02 -11.84 11.30
C PRO A 67 -9.08 -10.63 11.18
N LEU A 68 -8.83 -9.90 12.26
CA LEU A 68 -7.89 -8.77 12.28
C LEU A 68 -6.45 -9.20 11.99
N GLY A 69 -5.99 -10.29 12.58
CA GLY A 69 -4.65 -10.81 12.37
C GLY A 69 -4.46 -11.32 10.94
N ILE A 70 -5.40 -12.13 10.43
CA ILE A 70 -5.38 -12.62 9.03
C ILE A 70 -5.45 -11.44 8.06
N GLY A 71 -6.30 -10.46 8.33
CA GLY A 71 -6.38 -9.23 7.54
C GLY A 71 -5.04 -8.50 7.45
N LYS A 72 -4.29 -8.39 8.56
CA LYS A 72 -2.93 -7.81 8.57
C LYS A 72 -1.95 -8.62 7.72
N LEU A 73 -2.04 -9.94 7.70
CA LEU A 73 -1.23 -10.80 6.83
C LEU A 73 -1.54 -10.51 5.35
N ILE A 74 -2.81 -10.55 4.97
CA ILE A 74 -3.25 -10.31 3.59
C ILE A 74 -2.82 -8.91 3.14
N THR A 75 -3.07 -7.88 3.94
CA THR A 75 -2.62 -6.51 3.67
C THR A 75 -1.10 -6.43 3.52
N SER A 76 -0.33 -7.16 4.32
CA SER A 76 1.14 -7.16 4.20
C SER A 76 1.61 -7.73 2.87
N ILE A 77 0.97 -8.78 2.37
CA ILE A 77 1.26 -9.42 1.08
C ILE A 77 0.82 -8.50 -0.07
N THR A 78 -0.42 -8.00 -0.03
CA THR A 78 -0.97 -7.15 -1.10
C THR A 78 -0.25 -5.81 -1.21
N MET A 79 0.19 -5.23 -0.10
CA MET A 79 1.06 -4.06 -0.09
C MET A 79 2.42 -4.34 -0.73
N THR A 80 2.99 -5.52 -0.52
CA THR A 80 4.23 -5.93 -1.21
C THR A 80 3.99 -6.00 -2.72
N MET A 81 2.89 -6.61 -3.14
CA MET A 81 2.51 -6.67 -4.56
C MET A 81 2.27 -5.27 -5.15
N PHE A 82 1.60 -4.38 -4.40
CA PHE A 82 1.40 -3.00 -4.82
C PHE A 82 2.73 -2.31 -5.16
N TYR A 83 3.78 -2.47 -4.34
CA TYR A 83 5.09 -1.88 -4.60
C TYR A 83 5.83 -2.53 -5.78
N ILE A 84 5.61 -3.83 -6.04
CA ILE A 84 6.06 -4.47 -7.29
C ILE A 84 5.37 -3.79 -8.50
N PHE A 85 4.06 -3.57 -8.43
CA PHE A 85 3.35 -2.85 -9.49
C PHE A 85 3.84 -1.41 -9.66
N MET A 86 4.15 -0.70 -8.56
CA MET A 86 4.74 0.64 -8.61
C MET A 86 6.05 0.67 -9.41
N TYR A 87 6.89 -0.37 -9.28
CA TYR A 87 8.10 -0.50 -10.11
C TYR A 87 7.75 -0.67 -11.60
N TYR A 88 6.80 -1.54 -11.93
CA TYR A 88 6.42 -1.75 -13.34
C TYR A 88 5.72 -0.54 -13.93
N ILE A 89 4.88 0.16 -13.16
CA ILE A 89 4.26 1.44 -13.56
C ILE A 89 5.34 2.49 -13.84
N TYR A 90 6.36 2.57 -12.98
CA TYR A 90 7.51 3.43 -13.19
C TYR A 90 8.20 3.13 -14.53
N LYS A 91 8.50 1.87 -14.80
CA LYS A 91 9.14 1.45 -16.06
C LYS A 91 8.33 1.85 -17.30
N GLU A 92 7.05 1.54 -17.29
CA GLU A 92 6.15 1.85 -18.42
C GLU A 92 6.01 3.37 -18.61
N ASN A 93 5.91 4.14 -17.50
CA ASN A 93 5.73 5.59 -17.56
C ASN A 93 6.95 6.32 -18.11
N TYR A 94 8.14 5.94 -17.66
CA TYR A 94 9.37 6.64 -18.03
C TYR A 94 10.13 5.97 -19.18
N LYS A 95 9.61 4.85 -19.69
CA LYS A 95 10.23 4.03 -20.76
C LYS A 95 11.71 3.74 -20.50
N VAL A 96 12.01 3.39 -19.24
CA VAL A 96 13.37 3.11 -18.78
C VAL A 96 13.74 1.67 -19.12
N GLU A 97 14.95 1.46 -19.62
CA GLU A 97 15.50 0.12 -19.84
C GLU A 97 15.53 -0.73 -18.57
N ASP A 98 15.48 -2.05 -18.75
CA ASP A 98 15.42 -3.00 -17.65
C ASP A 98 16.77 -3.08 -16.92
N ASN A 99 16.90 -2.38 -15.80
CA ASN A 99 18.02 -2.57 -14.91
C ASN A 99 17.80 -3.90 -14.13
N LYS A 100 18.52 -4.94 -14.56
CA LYS A 100 18.40 -6.30 -13.99
C LYS A 100 18.66 -6.30 -12.47
N ILE A 101 19.59 -5.49 -11.99
CA ILE A 101 19.95 -5.42 -10.57
C ILE A 101 18.75 -4.89 -9.76
N ILE A 102 18.17 -3.77 -10.16
CA ILE A 102 17.01 -3.18 -9.47
C ILE A 102 15.82 -4.14 -9.48
N LYS A 103 15.54 -4.76 -10.63
CA LYS A 103 14.45 -5.73 -10.77
C LYS A 103 14.64 -6.92 -9.83
N ILE A 104 15.83 -7.53 -9.83
CA ILE A 104 16.14 -8.66 -8.96
C ILE A 104 16.04 -8.24 -7.48
N SER A 105 16.57 -7.07 -7.12
CA SER A 105 16.49 -6.56 -5.74
C SER A 105 15.05 -6.40 -5.27
N ILE A 106 14.16 -5.83 -6.09
CA ILE A 106 12.75 -5.67 -5.74
C ILE A 106 12.05 -7.02 -5.54
N TRP A 107 12.27 -7.98 -6.45
CA TRP A 107 11.69 -9.31 -6.31
C TRP A 107 12.25 -10.07 -5.12
N LEU A 108 13.56 -10.00 -4.89
CA LEU A 108 14.19 -10.65 -3.74
C LEU A 108 13.64 -10.09 -2.42
N LEU A 109 13.57 -8.77 -2.30
CA LEU A 109 13.00 -8.12 -1.11
C LEU A 109 11.52 -8.49 -0.90
N ALA A 110 10.75 -8.58 -1.99
CA ALA A 110 9.36 -9.01 -1.92
C ALA A 110 9.22 -10.46 -1.43
N VAL A 111 10.01 -11.38 -1.97
CA VAL A 111 10.02 -12.79 -1.55
C VAL A 111 10.45 -12.92 -0.09
N ILE A 112 11.54 -12.25 0.32
CA ILE A 112 11.99 -12.24 1.72
C ILE A 112 10.88 -11.72 2.64
N ARG A 113 10.22 -10.61 2.29
CA ARG A 113 9.13 -10.06 3.09
C ARG A 113 7.96 -11.02 3.21
N ILE A 114 7.50 -11.60 2.10
CA ILE A 114 6.39 -12.55 2.12
C ILE A 114 6.76 -13.77 2.97
N ALA A 115 7.97 -14.32 2.82
CA ALA A 115 8.45 -15.43 3.65
C ALA A 115 8.45 -15.06 5.15
N LEU A 116 8.93 -13.87 5.51
CA LEU A 116 8.89 -13.38 6.89
C LEU A 116 7.46 -13.20 7.41
N CYS A 117 6.51 -12.76 6.57
CA CYS A 117 5.10 -12.67 6.96
C CYS A 117 4.45 -14.03 7.20
N LEU A 118 4.89 -15.08 6.51
CA LEU A 118 4.35 -16.43 6.66
C LEU A 118 4.90 -17.20 7.86
N LEU A 119 5.89 -16.65 8.57
CA LEU A 119 6.45 -17.30 9.76
C LEU A 119 5.40 -17.40 10.88
N PRO A 120 5.31 -18.58 11.58
CA PRO A 120 4.37 -18.78 12.67
C PRO A 120 4.52 -17.78 13.83
N GLN A 121 5.74 -17.24 14.02
CA GLN A 121 6.05 -16.25 15.06
C GLN A 121 5.24 -14.94 14.93
N ASN A 122 4.62 -14.68 13.77
CA ASN A 122 3.71 -13.55 13.59
C ASN A 122 2.39 -13.72 14.37
N LYS A 123 2.01 -14.95 14.73
CA LYS A 123 0.81 -15.26 15.53
C LYS A 123 -0.47 -14.58 14.98
N TRP A 124 -0.69 -14.65 13.67
CA TRP A 124 -1.80 -13.98 13.02
C TRP A 124 -3.18 -14.36 13.56
N PHE A 125 -3.37 -15.61 13.98
CA PHE A 125 -4.66 -16.10 14.51
C PHE A 125 -4.99 -15.55 15.89
N THR A 126 -3.98 -15.30 16.72
CA THR A 126 -4.14 -14.71 18.06
C THR A 126 -3.91 -13.20 18.05
N ASN A 127 -3.47 -12.66 16.89
CA ASN A 127 -3.13 -11.24 16.73
C ASN A 127 -2.14 -10.70 17.79
N ASP A 128 -1.32 -11.60 18.35
CA ASP A 128 -0.37 -11.35 19.45
C ASP A 128 1.08 -11.57 19.01
N GLY A 129 1.42 -11.07 17.82
CA GLY A 129 2.79 -11.11 17.29
C GLY A 129 3.71 -10.14 18.00
N SER A 130 4.97 -10.55 18.24
CA SER A 130 5.96 -9.67 18.89
C SER A 130 6.31 -8.46 18.00
N VAL A 131 6.57 -7.31 18.65
CA VAL A 131 7.02 -6.07 17.97
C VAL A 131 8.29 -6.33 17.17
N THR A 132 9.22 -7.09 17.71
CA THR A 132 10.50 -7.42 17.06
C THR A 132 10.27 -8.12 15.72
N ILE A 133 9.40 -9.14 15.66
CA ILE A 133 9.04 -9.81 14.42
C ILE A 133 8.33 -8.85 13.47
N GLY A 134 7.47 -7.97 14.01
CA GLY A 134 6.83 -6.90 13.28
C GLY A 134 7.84 -5.97 12.58
N ILE A 135 8.90 -5.57 13.27
CA ILE A 135 9.97 -4.74 12.73
C ILE A 135 10.75 -5.52 11.66
N ILE A 136 11.21 -6.73 11.97
CA ILE A 136 12.05 -7.55 11.08
C ILE A 136 11.35 -7.77 9.73
N ARG A 137 10.07 -8.16 9.71
CA ARG A 137 9.32 -8.38 8.46
C ARG A 137 9.12 -7.10 7.64
N ASN A 138 9.20 -5.93 8.28
CA ASN A 138 9.02 -4.64 7.59
C ASN A 138 10.33 -4.05 7.06
N ILE A 139 11.51 -4.52 7.48
CA ILE A 139 12.81 -4.06 6.95
C ILE A 139 12.88 -4.22 5.42
N PRO A 140 12.61 -5.40 4.82
CA PRO A 140 12.64 -5.54 3.36
C PRO A 140 11.64 -4.61 2.64
N PHE A 141 10.51 -4.33 3.27
CA PHE A 141 9.51 -3.42 2.73
C PHE A 141 9.97 -1.97 2.70
N VAL A 142 10.61 -1.51 3.76
CA VAL A 142 11.16 -0.15 3.84
C VAL A 142 12.27 0.03 2.80
N ILE A 143 13.15 -0.98 2.64
CA ILE A 143 14.20 -0.94 1.63
C ILE A 143 13.60 -0.90 0.22
N MET A 144 12.60 -1.74 -0.05
CA MET A 144 11.89 -1.73 -1.34
C MET A 144 11.21 -0.38 -1.60
N GLY A 145 10.57 0.21 -0.58
CA GLY A 145 9.99 1.54 -0.63
C GLY A 145 11.03 2.62 -0.95
N ALA A 146 12.20 2.58 -0.30
CA ALA A 146 13.29 3.52 -0.55
C ALA A 146 13.80 3.44 -2.01
N ILE A 147 13.91 2.24 -2.57
CA ILE A 147 14.26 2.05 -3.99
C ILE A 147 13.21 2.72 -4.88
N ILE A 148 11.91 2.48 -4.63
CA ILE A 148 10.83 3.08 -5.43
C ILE A 148 10.82 4.60 -5.30
N ILE A 149 10.97 5.15 -4.09
CA ILE A 149 11.08 6.60 -3.86
C ILE A 149 12.22 7.19 -4.70
N TYR A 150 13.40 6.58 -4.64
CA TYR A 150 14.57 7.02 -5.40
C TYR A 150 14.29 7.04 -6.91
N LEU A 151 13.71 5.97 -7.46
CA LEU A 151 13.40 5.86 -8.88
C LEU A 151 12.44 6.96 -9.36
N TYR A 152 11.36 7.22 -8.61
CA TYR A 152 10.42 8.29 -8.94
C TYR A 152 11.04 9.67 -8.74
N PHE A 153 11.92 9.84 -7.75
CA PHE A 153 12.60 11.10 -7.48
C PHE A 153 13.55 11.51 -8.61
N ILE A 154 14.41 10.61 -9.10
CA ILE A 154 15.39 10.94 -10.15
C ILE A 154 14.70 11.29 -11.47
N ASN A 155 13.54 10.70 -11.77
CA ASN A 155 12.79 10.93 -13.00
C ASN A 155 11.64 11.93 -12.84
N ARG A 156 11.47 12.59 -11.68
CA ARG A 156 10.33 13.45 -11.34
C ARG A 156 10.05 14.59 -12.31
N ARG A 157 11.08 15.06 -13.05
CA ARG A 157 10.96 16.16 -14.01
C ARG A 157 10.48 15.72 -15.38
N LYS A 158 10.52 14.42 -15.69
CA LYS A 158 10.14 13.88 -17.00
C LYS A 158 8.63 13.76 -17.20
N ASP A 159 7.85 13.76 -16.13
CA ASP A 159 6.40 13.62 -16.17
C ASP A 159 5.74 14.59 -15.18
N LYS A 160 4.94 15.52 -15.69
CA LYS A 160 4.24 16.53 -14.87
C LYS A 160 3.22 15.89 -13.91
N THR A 161 2.57 14.79 -14.33
CA THR A 161 1.56 14.12 -13.51
C THR A 161 2.20 13.38 -12.34
N PHE A 162 3.30 12.65 -12.57
CA PHE A 162 3.99 11.87 -11.55
C PHE A 162 5.11 12.64 -10.83
N LYS A 163 5.22 13.96 -11.06
CA LYS A 163 6.26 14.80 -10.44
C LYS A 163 6.34 14.64 -8.91
N ASN A 164 5.20 14.55 -8.25
CA ASN A 164 5.11 14.48 -6.79
C ASN A 164 4.90 13.04 -6.25
N MET A 165 4.90 12.02 -7.11
CA MET A 165 4.69 10.62 -6.71
C MET A 165 5.63 10.20 -5.57
N TRP A 166 6.92 10.52 -5.70
CA TRP A 166 7.93 10.18 -4.71
C TRP A 166 7.64 10.78 -3.32
N ILE A 167 7.03 11.98 -3.25
CA ILE A 167 6.65 12.63 -1.98
C ILE A 167 5.55 11.84 -1.29
N TYR A 168 4.51 11.42 -2.02
CA TYR A 168 3.41 10.67 -1.41
C TYR A 168 3.87 9.30 -0.93
N ILE A 169 4.77 8.64 -1.67
CA ILE A 169 5.37 7.38 -1.23
C ILE A 169 6.22 7.61 0.02
N LEU A 170 7.09 8.63 0.03
CA LEU A 170 7.94 8.98 1.17
C LEU A 170 7.09 9.27 2.41
N LEU A 171 6.08 10.14 2.29
CA LEU A 171 5.19 10.47 3.40
C LEU A 171 4.44 9.25 3.92
N SER A 172 4.01 8.32 3.04
CA SER A 172 3.36 7.09 3.47
C SER A 172 4.27 6.25 4.37
N PHE A 173 5.57 6.17 4.07
CA PHE A 173 6.54 5.48 4.93
C PHE A 173 6.85 6.25 6.22
N LEU A 174 6.97 7.57 6.15
CA LEU A 174 7.19 8.41 7.34
C LEU A 174 6.05 8.26 8.36
N PHE A 175 4.80 8.12 7.90
CA PHE A 175 3.67 7.84 8.78
C PHE A 175 3.62 6.36 9.22
N TYR A 176 4.09 5.44 8.39
CA TYR A 176 4.02 4.01 8.67
C TYR A 176 5.06 3.53 9.69
N ILE A 177 6.30 4.00 9.59
CA ILE A 177 7.41 3.55 10.45
C ILE A 177 7.12 3.75 11.94
N PRO A 178 6.63 4.92 12.41
CA PRO A 178 6.27 5.10 13.81
C PRO A 178 5.20 4.12 14.31
N VAL A 179 4.24 3.76 13.44
CA VAL A 179 3.20 2.78 13.79
C VAL A 179 3.81 1.40 14.02
N VAL A 180 4.70 0.96 13.12
CA VAL A 180 5.34 -0.36 13.23
C VAL A 180 6.22 -0.48 14.47
N VAL A 181 6.93 0.59 14.80
CA VAL A 181 7.94 0.57 15.89
C VAL A 181 7.30 0.84 17.26
N GLY A 182 6.28 1.70 17.31
CA GLY A 182 5.85 2.29 18.57
C GLY A 182 4.36 2.13 18.93
N ALA A 183 3.48 1.69 18.04
CA ALA A 183 2.04 1.66 18.34
C ALA A 183 1.66 0.68 19.45
N SER A 184 2.47 -0.35 19.70
CA SER A 184 2.28 -1.27 20.83
C SER A 184 2.56 -0.61 22.18
N SER A 185 3.50 0.34 22.23
CA SER A 185 3.87 1.07 23.47
C SER A 185 3.08 2.37 23.60
N ILE A 186 2.76 3.01 22.49
CA ILE A 186 2.04 4.29 22.41
C ILE A 186 0.89 4.13 21.41
N PRO A 187 -0.32 3.70 21.87
CA PRO A 187 -1.47 3.41 20.98
C PRO A 187 -1.88 4.60 20.10
N MET A 188 -1.58 5.83 20.54
CA MET A 188 -1.87 7.05 19.78
C MET A 188 -1.11 7.11 18.45
N LEU A 189 0.04 6.44 18.32
CA LEU A 189 0.77 6.33 17.05
C LEU A 189 -0.02 5.57 15.98
N GLY A 190 -0.98 4.72 16.36
CA GLY A 190 -1.90 4.10 15.42
C GLY A 190 -2.69 5.08 14.56
N MET A 191 -2.93 6.32 15.04
CA MET A 191 -3.60 7.36 14.27
C MET A 191 -2.83 7.79 13.02
N PHE A 192 -1.52 7.56 12.95
CA PHE A 192 -0.71 7.82 11.74
C PHE A 192 -1.09 6.93 10.55
N MET A 193 -1.88 5.90 10.77
CA MET A 193 -2.45 5.12 9.65
C MET A 193 -3.40 5.94 8.78
N LEU A 194 -4.13 6.93 9.35
CA LEU A 194 -5.01 7.81 8.58
C LEU A 194 -4.24 8.67 7.56
N PRO A 195 -3.24 9.49 7.94
CA PRO A 195 -2.46 10.26 6.97
C PRO A 195 -1.67 9.36 6.01
N LYS A 196 -1.22 8.16 6.42
CA LYS A 196 -0.65 7.16 5.51
C LYS A 196 -1.65 6.79 4.40
N THR A 197 -2.91 6.50 4.76
CA THR A 197 -3.96 6.13 3.81
C THR A 197 -4.31 7.30 2.89
N ILE A 198 -4.29 8.55 3.37
CA ILE A 198 -4.43 9.74 2.51
C ILE A 198 -3.33 9.76 1.43
N CYS A 199 -2.09 9.43 1.77
CA CYS A 199 -1.03 9.34 0.77
C CYS A 199 -1.35 8.33 -0.33
N TYR A 200 -1.94 7.18 -0.01
CA TYR A 200 -2.37 6.19 -1.01
C TYR A 200 -3.54 6.70 -1.86
N ILE A 201 -4.52 7.40 -1.27
CA ILE A 201 -5.58 8.06 -2.05
C ILE A 201 -4.97 9.03 -3.06
N LEU A 202 -3.98 9.84 -2.67
CA LEU A 202 -3.29 10.77 -3.56
C LEU A 202 -2.56 10.04 -4.69
N ILE A 203 -1.91 8.91 -4.43
CA ILE A 203 -1.28 8.06 -5.46
C ILE A 203 -2.34 7.56 -6.46
N ILE A 204 -3.47 7.04 -5.97
CA ILE A 204 -4.59 6.56 -6.80
C ILE A 204 -5.16 7.69 -7.66
N VAL A 205 -5.31 8.88 -7.10
CA VAL A 205 -5.76 10.09 -7.83
C VAL A 205 -4.77 10.47 -8.93
N LEU A 206 -3.45 10.36 -8.69
CA LEU A 206 -2.46 10.58 -9.74
C LEU A 206 -2.57 9.54 -10.87
N PHE A 207 -2.85 8.28 -10.56
CA PHE A 207 -3.10 7.25 -11.58
C PHE A 207 -4.31 7.61 -12.45
N LYS A 208 -5.44 8.01 -11.82
CA LYS A 208 -6.63 8.47 -12.53
C LYS A 208 -6.30 9.68 -13.42
N LYS A 209 -5.61 10.70 -12.88
CA LYS A 209 -5.22 11.89 -13.61
C LYS A 209 -4.33 11.56 -14.82
N LYS A 210 -3.35 10.68 -14.64
CA LYS A 210 -2.48 10.21 -15.73
C LYS A 210 -3.31 9.60 -16.85
N LYS A 211 -4.26 8.71 -16.50
CA LYS A 211 -5.11 8.06 -17.48
C LYS A 211 -6.05 9.03 -18.19
N THR A 212 -6.63 9.99 -17.45
CA THR A 212 -7.50 11.00 -18.06
C THR A 212 -6.76 11.87 -19.08
N ASN A 213 -5.52 12.27 -18.77
CA ASN A 213 -4.68 13.03 -19.70
C ASN A 213 -4.38 12.22 -20.97
N GLU A 214 -4.03 10.93 -20.85
CA GLU A 214 -3.80 10.04 -21.99
C GLU A 214 -5.03 9.78 -22.87
N LEU A 215 -6.23 10.06 -22.39
CA LEU A 215 -7.47 9.94 -23.17
C LEU A 215 -7.86 11.25 -23.85
N ALA A 216 -7.29 12.37 -23.39
CA ALA A 216 -7.55 13.71 -23.94
C ALA A 216 -6.56 14.08 -25.06
N ASP A 217 -5.39 13.42 -25.10
CA ASP A 217 -4.38 13.52 -26.15
C ASP A 217 -4.69 12.50 -27.29
#